data_9906675587383ff4d80d4807cb6a8211
#
_entry.id   9906675587383ff4d80d4807cb6a8211
#
_cell.length_a   1.000
_cell.length_b   1.000
_cell.length_c   1.000
_cell.angle_alpha   90.00
_cell.angle_beta   90.00
_cell.angle_gamma   90.00
#
_symmetry.space_group_name_H-M   'P 1'
#
loop_
_entity.id
_entity.type
_entity.pdbx_description
1 polymer ?
#
loop_
_entity_poly.entity_id
_entity_poly.type
_entity_poly.pdbx_seq_one_letter_code
_entity_poly.pdbx_strand_id
1 'polypeptide(L)'
;MNHTELTAKTVINDIEPKLDKNFNPYFKLNLRGFPNCFYAFSYNLSQETLSILKDSPEKLINQLALISYQELPNRDNQGTFFKVKDLQLIT
;
A
#
# COMPACT_ATOMS: atom_id res chain seq x y z
N MET A 1 11.29 16.84 9.92
CA MET A 1 10.31 17.24 8.90
C MET A 1 9.12 16.29 8.93
N ASN A 2 7.94 16.84 8.98
CA ASN A 2 6.73 16.03 9.06
C ASN A 2 6.17 15.80 7.67
N HIS A 3 5.99 14.54 7.33
CA HIS A 3 5.33 14.18 6.08
C HIS A 3 3.82 14.13 6.32
N THR A 4 3.08 14.87 5.52
CA THR A 4 1.63 14.90 5.64
C THR A 4 1.05 13.56 5.21
N GLU A 5 0.14 13.03 6.03
CA GLU A 5 -0.60 11.84 5.67
C GLU A 5 -1.71 12.23 4.68
N LEU A 6 -1.78 11.51 3.59
CA LEU A 6 -2.75 11.72 2.54
C LEU A 6 -3.72 10.55 2.50
N THR A 7 -4.87 10.76 1.87
CA THR A 7 -5.86 9.69 1.71
C THR A 7 -6.27 9.59 0.26
N ALA A 8 -6.54 8.36 -0.18
CA ALA A 8 -7.08 8.07 -1.49
C ALA A 8 -8.25 7.11 -1.33
N LYS A 9 -9.37 7.47 -1.93
CA LYS A 9 -10.55 6.59 -1.98
C LYS A 9 -10.69 6.11 -3.42
N THR A 10 -10.28 4.87 -3.66
CA THR A 10 -10.23 4.36 -5.02
C THR A 10 -10.26 2.84 -5.03
N VAL A 11 -10.31 2.28 -6.24
CA VAL A 11 -10.35 0.83 -6.43
C VAL A 11 -8.94 0.29 -6.55
N ILE A 12 -8.68 -0.82 -5.86
CA ILE A 12 -7.41 -1.52 -5.95
C ILE A 12 -7.42 -2.37 -7.21
N ASN A 13 -6.54 -2.05 -8.17
CA ASN A 13 -6.49 -2.76 -9.44
C ASN A 13 -5.68 -4.04 -9.37
N ASP A 14 -4.60 -4.04 -8.59
CA ASP A 14 -3.74 -5.20 -8.49
C ASP A 14 -2.91 -5.16 -7.20
N ILE A 15 -2.51 -6.34 -6.74
CA ILE A 15 -1.66 -6.50 -5.55
C ILE A 15 -0.58 -7.51 -5.90
N GLU A 16 0.68 -7.11 -5.72
CA GLU A 16 1.81 -7.97 -6.00
C GLU A 16 2.61 -8.19 -4.71
N PRO A 17 2.62 -9.42 -4.17
CA PRO A 17 3.41 -9.72 -2.97
C PRO A 17 4.90 -9.75 -3.29
N LYS A 18 5.70 -9.20 -2.38
CA LYS A 18 7.15 -9.10 -2.52
C LYS A 18 7.81 -9.40 -1.19
N LEU A 19 9.12 -9.64 -1.23
CA LEU A 19 9.95 -9.73 -0.03
C LEU A 19 11.07 -8.70 -0.13
N ASP A 20 11.36 -8.04 1.00
CA ASP A 20 12.50 -7.14 1.04
C ASP A 20 13.80 -7.94 1.20
N LYS A 21 14.93 -7.25 1.32
CA LYS A 21 16.24 -7.91 1.45
C LYS A 21 16.38 -8.73 2.72
N ASN A 22 15.57 -8.46 3.73
CA ASN A 22 15.54 -9.19 5.01
C ASN A 22 14.41 -10.22 5.05
N PHE A 23 13.80 -10.52 3.90
CA PHE A 23 12.68 -11.46 3.75
C PHE A 23 11.42 -11.04 4.49
N ASN A 24 11.27 -9.76 4.78
CA ASN A 24 10.02 -9.24 5.34
C ASN A 24 9.02 -8.99 4.19
N PRO A 25 7.77 -9.45 4.36
CA PRO A 25 6.79 -9.26 3.30
C PRO A 25 6.41 -7.79 3.13
N TYR A 26 6.22 -7.39 1.89
CA TYR A 26 5.56 -6.15 1.55
C TYR A 26 4.73 -6.35 0.29
N PHE A 27 3.86 -5.41 0.01
CA PHE A 27 2.91 -5.55 -1.09
C PHE A 27 2.94 -4.30 -1.95
N LYS A 28 2.98 -4.52 -3.25
CA LYS A 28 2.96 -3.46 -4.24
C LYS A 28 1.54 -3.35 -4.77
N LEU A 29 0.92 -2.19 -4.56
CA LEU A 29 -0.46 -1.96 -4.93
C LEU A 29 -0.56 -1.03 -6.13
N ASN A 30 -1.40 -1.40 -7.09
CA ASN A 30 -1.79 -0.52 -8.18
C ASN A 30 -3.19 -0.02 -7.91
N LEU A 31 -3.35 1.30 -7.87
CA LEU A 31 -4.64 1.92 -7.57
C LEU A 31 -5.15 2.67 -8.78
N ARG A 32 -6.47 2.61 -8.99
CA ARG A 32 -7.11 3.30 -10.09
C ARG A 32 -6.91 4.81 -9.97
N GLY A 33 -6.46 5.43 -11.06
CA GLY A 33 -6.24 6.87 -11.10
C GLY A 33 -4.86 7.33 -10.64
N PHE A 34 -4.01 6.38 -10.22
CA PHE A 34 -2.64 6.69 -9.76
C PHE A 34 -1.63 5.99 -10.65
N PRO A 35 -0.75 6.75 -11.33
CA PRO A 35 0.26 6.12 -12.20
C PRO A 35 1.37 5.40 -11.45
N ASN A 36 1.64 5.81 -10.19
CA ASN A 36 2.70 5.22 -9.39
C ASN A 36 2.14 4.15 -8.47
N CYS A 37 2.97 3.15 -8.18
CA CYS A 37 2.59 2.08 -7.26
C CYS A 37 2.67 2.54 -5.81
N PHE A 38 1.84 1.92 -4.96
CA PHE A 38 1.86 2.13 -3.52
C PHE A 38 2.52 0.93 -2.87
N TYR A 39 3.28 1.16 -1.81
CA TYR A 39 4.01 0.09 -1.11
C TYR A 39 3.46 -0.06 0.30
N ALA A 40 2.98 -1.24 0.60
CA ALA A 40 2.42 -1.57 1.92
C ALA A 40 3.40 -2.53 2.63
N PHE A 41 4.09 -2.02 3.64
CA PHE A 41 5.07 -2.81 4.40
C PHE A 41 4.40 -3.47 5.59
N SER A 42 4.73 -4.75 5.82
CA SER A 42 4.08 -5.56 6.85
C SER A 42 4.11 -4.93 8.24
N TYR A 43 5.20 -4.24 8.57
CA TYR A 43 5.35 -3.66 9.91
C TYR A 43 4.46 -2.43 10.14
N ASN A 44 3.86 -1.87 9.09
CA ASN A 44 2.97 -0.70 9.20
C ASN A 44 1.50 -1.06 9.16
N LEU A 45 1.17 -2.32 8.90
CA LEU A 45 -0.20 -2.72 8.68
C LEU A 45 -0.79 -3.38 9.91
N SER A 46 -2.11 -3.25 10.07
CA SER A 46 -2.82 -3.99 11.11
C SER A 46 -2.72 -5.48 10.79
N GLN A 47 -2.86 -6.33 11.82
CA GLN A 47 -2.84 -7.77 11.65
C GLN A 47 -3.95 -8.23 10.71
N GLU A 48 -5.10 -7.61 10.81
CA GLU A 48 -6.26 -7.92 9.98
C GLU A 48 -5.97 -7.65 8.50
N THR A 49 -5.46 -6.44 8.20
CA THR A 49 -5.11 -6.08 6.82
C THR A 49 -4.00 -6.96 6.28
N LEU A 50 -2.98 -7.21 7.10
CA LEU A 50 -1.86 -8.05 6.71
C LEU A 50 -2.30 -9.46 6.38
N SER A 51 -3.18 -10.03 7.18
CA SER A 51 -3.73 -11.37 6.94
C SER A 51 -4.42 -11.45 5.57
N ILE A 52 -5.25 -10.46 5.26
CA ILE A 52 -5.96 -10.46 3.97
C ILE A 52 -4.97 -10.35 2.82
N LEU A 53 -3.99 -9.48 2.93
CA LEU A 53 -2.98 -9.29 1.88
C LEU A 53 -2.16 -10.54 1.64
N LYS A 54 -1.84 -11.28 2.70
CA LYS A 54 -1.02 -12.51 2.59
C LYS A 54 -1.84 -13.70 2.11
N ASP A 55 -3.03 -13.89 2.67
CA ASP A 55 -3.78 -15.12 2.48
C ASP A 55 -4.86 -15.03 1.41
N SER A 56 -5.44 -13.84 1.22
CA SER A 56 -6.59 -13.68 0.32
C SER A 56 -6.55 -12.32 -0.38
N PRO A 57 -5.46 -11.98 -1.09
CA PRO A 57 -5.39 -10.67 -1.76
C PRO A 57 -6.51 -10.47 -2.78
N GLU A 58 -7.03 -11.55 -3.36
CA GLU A 58 -8.13 -11.47 -4.32
C GLU A 58 -9.40 -10.84 -3.74
N LYS A 59 -9.54 -10.84 -2.41
CA LYS A 59 -10.68 -10.19 -1.75
C LYS A 59 -10.58 -8.67 -1.81
N LEU A 60 -9.39 -8.14 -2.06
CA LEU A 60 -9.15 -6.69 -2.13
C LEU A 60 -9.13 -6.17 -3.55
N ILE A 61 -8.79 -7.02 -4.51
CA ILE A 61 -8.67 -6.62 -5.91
C ILE A 61 -10.06 -6.28 -6.46
N ASN A 62 -10.15 -5.17 -7.18
CA ASN A 62 -11.38 -4.60 -7.74
C ASN A 62 -12.33 -4.06 -6.67
N GLN A 63 -11.87 -3.89 -5.44
CA GLN A 63 -12.67 -3.36 -4.35
C GLN A 63 -12.36 -1.90 -4.08
N LEU A 64 -13.38 -1.14 -3.71
CA LEU A 64 -13.21 0.24 -3.30
C LEU A 64 -12.61 0.28 -1.91
N ALA A 65 -11.56 1.06 -1.74
CA ALA A 65 -10.86 1.15 -0.45
C ALA A 65 -10.48 2.58 -0.13
N LEU A 66 -10.37 2.85 1.16
CA LEU A 66 -9.80 4.09 1.66
C LEU A 66 -8.37 3.78 2.10
N ILE A 67 -7.41 4.46 1.49
CA ILE A 67 -6.00 4.21 1.72
C ILE A 67 -5.35 5.46 2.28
N SER A 68 -4.76 5.33 3.46
CA SER A 68 -3.96 6.39 4.07
C SER A 68 -2.51 6.14 3.71
N TYR A 69 -1.83 7.16 3.21
CA TYR A 69 -0.46 6.98 2.73
C TYR A 69 0.36 8.25 2.92
N GLN A 70 1.67 8.10 2.77
CA GLN A 70 2.62 9.21 2.78
C GLN A 70 3.48 9.15 1.54
N GLU A 71 3.78 10.32 0.99
CA GLU A 71 4.75 10.43 -0.09
C GLU A 71 6.11 10.70 0.54
N LEU A 72 7.05 9.77 0.34
CA LEU A 72 8.37 9.83 0.96
C LEU A 72 9.46 9.86 -0.12
N PRO A 73 10.59 10.52 0.16
CA PRO A 73 11.69 10.53 -0.81
C PRO A 73 12.33 9.14 -0.93
N ASN A 74 12.73 8.81 -2.15
CA ASN A 74 13.52 7.61 -2.39
C ASN A 74 14.90 7.74 -1.74
N ARG A 75 15.54 6.60 -1.46
CA ARG A 75 16.87 6.58 -0.82
C ARG A 75 17.93 7.28 -1.64
N ASP A 76 17.80 7.25 -2.97
CA ASP A 76 18.74 7.89 -3.89
C ASP A 76 18.43 9.36 -4.15
N ASN A 77 17.43 9.91 -3.46
CA ASN A 77 16.95 11.27 -3.63
C ASN A 77 16.42 11.57 -5.03
N GLN A 78 16.09 10.52 -5.80
CA GLN A 78 15.51 10.68 -7.12
C GLN A 78 14.04 10.28 -7.07
N GLY A 79 13.18 11.29 -6.93
CA GLY A 79 11.75 11.07 -6.87
C GLY A 79 11.27 10.62 -5.51
N THR A 80 10.03 10.19 -5.47
CA THR A 80 9.35 9.80 -4.25
C THR A 80 8.62 8.47 -4.46
N PHE A 81 8.20 7.86 -3.34
CA PHE A 81 7.34 6.69 -3.38
C PHE A 81 6.19 6.87 -2.39
N PHE A 82 5.10 6.14 -2.61
CA PHE A 82 3.93 6.19 -1.74
C PHE A 82 3.96 5.01 -0.78
N LYS A 83 3.99 5.31 0.51
CA LYS A 83 4.01 4.31 1.57
C LYS A 83 2.63 4.24 2.21
N VAL A 84 1.99 3.07 2.14
CA VAL A 84 0.68 2.86 2.74
C VAL A 84 0.82 2.83 4.26
N LYS A 85 -0.03 3.61 4.94
CA LYS A 85 -0.08 3.63 6.41
C LYS A 85 -1.25 2.81 6.91
N ASP A 86 -2.34 2.80 6.18
CA ASP A 86 -3.54 2.04 6.53
C ASP A 86 -4.37 1.79 5.29
N LEU A 87 -5.16 0.75 5.34
CA LEU A 87 -6.04 0.38 4.24
C LEU A 87 -7.34 -0.16 4.82
N GLN A 88 -8.46 0.38 4.36
CA GLN A 88 -9.77 -0.02 4.84
C GLN A 88 -10.72 -0.18 3.66
N LEU A 89 -11.37 -1.35 3.58
CA LEU A 89 -12.39 -1.57 2.56
C LEU A 89 -13.63 -0.74 2.87
N ILE A 90 -14.21 -0.18 1.82
CA ILE A 90 -15.46 0.55 1.90
C ILE A 90 -16.55 -0.38 1.37
N THR A 91 -17.43 -0.80 2.23
CA THR A 91 -18.52 -1.70 1.87
C THR A 91 -19.85 -0.97 1.88
#